data_69ee3a0b4902a6563480a457fe194f5c
#
_entry.id   69ee3a0b4902a6563480a457fe194f5c
#
_cell.length_a   1.000
_cell.length_b   1.000
_cell.length_c   1.000
_cell.angle_alpha   90.00
_cell.angle_beta   90.00
_cell.angle_gamma   90.00
#
_symmetry.space_group_name_H-M   'P 1'
#
loop_
_entity.id
_entity.type
_entity.pdbx_description
1 polymer ?
#
loop_
_entity_poly.entity_id
_entity_poly.type
_entity_poly.pdbx_seq_one_letter_code
_entity_poly.pdbx_strand_id
1 'polypeptide(L)'
;MRRKGFYALNVQACCDRNKRFLWCYPSNNGSTYDSAAFGNARLYDLLKEMAIELQEKGLFIVGDSAYGLAPFLMVPYDKDEMKNDTGHNMDSFNYHLSSCRIYIECAFGELIMRWGIFWRTLLFDLRKCSKIIQVAMLLHNFIIDCREGRVDRGDDSYFQDFEIETDDMQDELTMATGEAPRALATDNNEPRRRGRPTIDEETQRQLGDDIRHRLTIKLAAHEMKRPLQHDMHYNKQGHIYMTS
;
A
#
# COMPACT_ATOMS: atom_id res chain seq x y z
N MET A 1 21.38 -3.28 4.01
CA MET A 1 21.96 -3.93 2.80
C MET A 1 21.84 -2.98 1.61
N ARG A 2 22.86 -2.85 0.77
CA ARG A 2 22.90 -1.84 -0.30
C ARG A 2 22.34 -2.42 -1.61
N ARG A 3 21.16 -2.04 -2.01
CA ARG A 3 20.63 -2.47 -3.33
C ARG A 3 21.25 -1.71 -4.51
N LYS A 4 21.86 -0.55 -4.30
CA LYS A 4 22.63 0.27 -5.28
C LYS A 4 23.75 1.07 -4.61
N GLY A 5 24.38 0.57 -3.55
CA GLY A 5 25.48 1.27 -2.89
C GLY A 5 25.08 2.34 -1.84
N PHE A 6 23.80 2.59 -1.60
CA PHE A 6 23.31 3.54 -0.57
C PHE A 6 22.24 2.89 0.34
N TYR A 7 22.09 3.49 1.50
CA TYR A 7 21.00 3.13 2.41
C TYR A 7 19.68 3.64 1.82
N ALA A 8 18.65 2.82 1.85
CA ALA A 8 17.31 3.16 1.42
C ALA A 8 16.29 2.83 2.52
N LEU A 9 15.24 3.61 2.59
CA LEU A 9 14.07 3.34 3.43
C LEU A 9 13.01 2.66 2.57
N ASN A 10 12.39 1.58 3.07
CA ASN A 10 11.20 1.01 2.47
C ASN A 10 9.99 1.81 2.98
N VAL A 11 9.19 2.33 2.07
CA VAL A 11 8.00 3.12 2.37
C VAL A 11 6.78 2.39 1.86
N GLN A 12 5.99 1.85 2.77
CA GLN A 12 4.70 1.27 2.46
C GLN A 12 3.63 2.35 2.52
N ALA A 13 2.73 2.40 1.56
CA ALA A 13 1.62 3.36 1.56
C ALA A 13 0.42 2.84 0.77
N CYS A 14 -0.77 3.31 1.11
CA CYS A 14 -1.94 3.18 0.27
C CYS A 14 -2.58 4.55 0.00
N CYS A 15 -3.27 4.68 -1.12
CA CYS A 15 -3.98 5.89 -1.50
C CYS A 15 -5.37 5.57 -2.06
N ASP A 16 -6.22 6.59 -2.12
CA ASP A 16 -7.48 6.55 -2.84
C ASP A 16 -7.31 6.88 -4.34
N ARG A 17 -8.42 6.86 -5.07
CA ARG A 17 -8.47 7.23 -6.50
C ARG A 17 -8.10 8.69 -6.79
N ASN A 18 -8.15 9.55 -5.78
CA ASN A 18 -7.77 10.96 -5.88
C ASN A 18 -6.28 11.15 -5.57
N LYS A 19 -5.54 10.03 -5.36
CA LYS A 19 -4.12 10.00 -5.02
C LYS A 19 -3.81 10.57 -3.63
N ARG A 20 -4.81 10.65 -2.72
CA ARG A 20 -4.58 11.00 -1.33
C ARG A 20 -4.01 9.79 -0.61
N PHE A 21 -2.93 9.98 0.13
CA PHE A 21 -2.37 8.94 0.98
C PHE A 21 -3.31 8.70 2.17
N LEU A 22 -3.87 7.51 2.26
CA LEU A 22 -4.73 7.09 3.36
C LEU A 22 -3.92 6.52 4.52
N TRP A 23 -2.76 5.98 4.23
CA TRP A 23 -1.86 5.39 5.19
C TRP A 23 -0.44 5.35 4.62
N CYS A 24 0.57 5.47 5.51
CA CYS A 24 1.97 5.26 5.16
C CYS A 24 2.77 4.71 6.35
N TYR A 25 3.77 3.89 6.03
CA TYR A 25 4.67 3.27 7.00
C TYR A 25 6.12 3.31 6.48
N PRO A 26 6.86 4.41 6.74
CA PRO A 26 8.22 4.61 6.26
C PRO A 26 9.25 4.18 7.32
N SER A 27 9.21 2.96 7.83
CA SER A 27 10.06 2.54 8.94
C SER A 27 10.95 1.33 8.66
N ASN A 28 10.78 0.65 7.51
CA ASN A 28 11.58 -0.52 7.20
C ASN A 28 12.84 -0.18 6.42
N ASN A 29 13.90 -1.00 6.61
CA ASN A 29 15.08 -0.92 5.76
C ASN A 29 14.73 -1.21 4.31
N GLY A 30 15.34 -0.50 3.35
CA GLY A 30 15.10 -0.68 1.93
C GLY A 30 15.47 -2.05 1.36
N SER A 31 16.00 -2.95 2.17
CA SER A 31 16.24 -4.36 1.84
C SER A 31 15.14 -5.29 2.32
N THR A 32 14.19 -4.81 3.09
CA THR A 32 13.04 -5.59 3.57
C THR A 32 12.11 -5.88 2.38
N TYR A 33 11.66 -7.12 2.26
CA TYR A 33 10.67 -7.49 1.24
C TYR A 33 9.34 -6.80 1.54
N ASP A 34 8.61 -6.41 0.50
CA ASP A 34 7.37 -5.65 0.64
C ASP A 34 6.31 -6.38 1.46
N SER A 35 6.17 -7.70 1.27
CA SER A 35 5.29 -8.53 2.10
C SER A 35 5.66 -8.54 3.58
N ALA A 36 6.96 -8.62 3.89
CA ALA A 36 7.43 -8.59 5.27
C ALA A 36 7.28 -7.18 5.86
N ALA A 37 7.57 -6.14 5.09
CA ALA A 37 7.39 -4.75 5.52
C ALA A 37 5.92 -4.46 5.85
N PHE A 38 4.99 -4.94 5.03
CA PHE A 38 3.56 -4.79 5.27
C PHE A 38 3.08 -5.64 6.46
N GLY A 39 3.58 -6.88 6.59
CA GLY A 39 3.25 -7.75 7.72
C GLY A 39 3.69 -7.21 9.08
N ASN A 40 4.69 -6.31 9.11
CA ASN A 40 5.14 -5.64 10.33
C ASN A 40 4.34 -4.36 10.65
N ALA A 41 3.49 -3.92 9.73
CA ALA A 41 2.75 -2.68 9.90
C ALA A 41 1.45 -2.91 10.70
N ARG A 42 1.13 -1.98 11.60
CA ARG A 42 -0.13 -2.01 12.38
C ARG A 42 -1.37 -2.11 11.48
N LEU A 43 -1.33 -1.53 10.28
CA LEU A 43 -2.43 -1.64 9.32
C LEU A 43 -2.73 -3.09 8.97
N TYR A 44 -1.71 -3.95 8.82
CA TYR A 44 -1.92 -5.37 8.53
C TYR A 44 -2.73 -6.06 9.63
N ASP A 45 -2.38 -5.82 10.90
CA ASP A 45 -3.09 -6.39 12.04
C ASP A 45 -4.54 -5.89 12.11
N LEU A 46 -4.76 -4.59 11.90
CA LEU A 46 -6.10 -4.01 11.86
C LEU A 46 -6.96 -4.61 10.73
N LEU A 47 -6.41 -4.75 9.54
CA LEU A 47 -7.13 -5.36 8.41
C LEU A 47 -7.43 -6.84 8.67
N LYS A 48 -6.53 -7.55 9.32
CA LYS A 48 -6.72 -8.95 9.74
C LYS A 48 -7.84 -9.08 10.77
N GLU A 49 -7.89 -8.20 11.75
CA GLU A 49 -8.96 -8.16 12.76
C GLU A 49 -10.33 -7.82 12.15
N MET A 50 -10.34 -6.96 11.13
CA MET A 50 -11.55 -6.51 10.44
C MET A 50 -11.90 -7.35 9.22
N ALA A 51 -11.20 -8.44 8.93
CA ALA A 51 -11.30 -9.19 7.67
C ALA A 51 -12.74 -9.63 7.36
N ILE A 52 -13.50 -10.10 8.35
CA ILE A 52 -14.90 -10.53 8.19
C ILE A 52 -15.78 -9.33 7.83
N GLU A 53 -15.66 -8.23 8.56
CA GLU A 53 -16.45 -7.02 8.31
C GLU A 53 -16.15 -6.40 6.94
N LEU A 54 -14.89 -6.38 6.54
CA LEU A 54 -14.47 -5.91 5.22
C LEU A 54 -15.04 -6.80 4.11
N GLN A 55 -15.03 -8.12 4.31
CA GLN A 55 -15.61 -9.07 3.35
C GLN A 55 -17.13 -8.89 3.21
N GLU A 56 -17.85 -8.70 4.31
CA GLU A 56 -19.31 -8.45 4.30
C GLU A 56 -19.65 -7.17 3.54
N LYS A 57 -18.82 -6.14 3.69
CA LYS A 57 -18.97 -4.86 2.98
C LYS A 57 -18.42 -4.88 1.55
N GLY A 58 -17.75 -5.95 1.13
CA GLY A 58 -17.08 -6.06 -0.17
C GLY A 58 -15.90 -5.08 -0.32
N LEU A 59 -15.22 -4.75 0.77
CA LEU A 59 -14.11 -3.82 0.80
C LEU A 59 -12.77 -4.57 0.88
N PHE A 60 -11.82 -4.13 0.09
CA PHE A 60 -10.44 -4.64 0.08
C PHE A 60 -9.49 -3.58 -0.46
N ILE A 61 -8.21 -3.73 -0.16
CA ILE A 61 -7.13 -2.98 -0.79
C ILE A 61 -6.52 -3.79 -1.93
N VAL A 62 -5.83 -3.14 -2.85
CA VAL A 62 -5.14 -3.80 -3.96
C VAL A 62 -3.63 -3.64 -3.82
N GLY A 63 -2.92 -4.75 -4.00
CA GLY A 63 -1.47 -4.80 -3.96
C GLY A 63 -0.87 -5.38 -5.25
N ASP A 64 0.46 -5.39 -5.34
CA ASP A 64 1.15 -6.08 -6.40
C ASP A 64 1.46 -7.54 -6.03
N SER A 65 2.11 -8.26 -6.92
CA SER A 65 2.45 -9.67 -6.72
C SER A 65 3.50 -9.92 -5.63
N ALA A 66 4.11 -8.87 -5.05
CA ALA A 66 5.04 -9.01 -3.93
C ALA A 66 4.32 -9.25 -2.60
N TYR A 67 3.02 -8.97 -2.52
CA TYR A 67 2.21 -9.18 -1.33
C TYR A 67 1.52 -10.55 -1.34
N GLY A 68 1.18 -11.05 -0.15
CA GLY A 68 0.36 -12.25 0.01
C GLY A 68 -1.13 -11.96 -0.22
N LEU A 69 -1.82 -12.87 -0.90
CA LEU A 69 -3.27 -12.79 -1.10
C LEU A 69 -4.00 -12.98 0.24
N ALA A 70 -4.95 -12.10 0.54
CA ALA A 70 -5.79 -12.16 1.74
C ALA A 70 -7.20 -11.63 1.44
N PRO A 71 -8.22 -11.89 2.29
CA PRO A 71 -9.59 -11.41 2.06
C PRO A 71 -9.70 -9.88 1.94
N PHE A 72 -8.78 -9.17 2.57
CA PHE A 72 -8.68 -7.71 2.57
C PHE A 72 -7.63 -7.16 1.60
N LEU A 73 -6.85 -8.03 0.92
CA LEU A 73 -5.76 -7.62 0.02
C LEU A 73 -5.78 -8.45 -1.25
N MET A 74 -6.23 -7.84 -2.35
CA MET A 74 -6.27 -8.46 -3.67
C MET A 74 -4.95 -8.23 -4.41
N VAL A 75 -4.39 -9.31 -4.94
CA VAL A 75 -3.17 -9.33 -5.75
C VAL A 75 -3.42 -9.98 -7.10
N PRO A 76 -2.60 -9.72 -8.14
CA PRO A 76 -2.80 -10.32 -9.44
C PRO A 76 -2.62 -11.84 -9.41
N TYR A 77 -3.29 -12.52 -10.32
CA TYR A 77 -2.98 -13.92 -10.65
C TYR A 77 -1.58 -14.03 -11.21
N ASP A 78 -0.86 -15.06 -10.81
CA ASP A 78 0.46 -15.35 -11.35
C ASP A 78 0.38 -16.05 -12.72
N LYS A 79 1.53 -16.24 -13.36
CA LYS A 79 1.60 -16.87 -14.68
C LYS A 79 1.21 -18.35 -14.67
N ASP A 80 1.44 -19.03 -13.55
CA ASP A 80 1.12 -20.46 -13.41
C ASP A 80 -0.38 -20.66 -13.22
N GLU A 81 -1.02 -19.80 -12.41
CA GLU A 81 -2.46 -19.76 -12.25
C GLU A 81 -3.19 -19.50 -13.59
N MET A 82 -2.65 -18.60 -14.40
CA MET A 82 -3.25 -18.22 -15.69
C MET A 82 -3.08 -19.22 -16.82
N LYS A 83 -2.29 -20.28 -16.65
CA LYS A 83 -2.03 -21.29 -17.73
C LYS A 83 -3.31 -21.91 -18.32
N ASN A 84 -4.34 -22.05 -17.51
CA ASN A 84 -5.61 -22.66 -17.90
C ASN A 84 -6.73 -21.63 -18.11
N ASP A 85 -6.42 -20.34 -18.18
CA ASP A 85 -7.39 -19.26 -18.38
C ASP A 85 -7.80 -19.14 -19.86
N THR A 86 -8.62 -20.07 -20.33
CA THR A 86 -9.09 -20.11 -21.72
C THR A 86 -9.98 -18.92 -22.11
N GLY A 87 -10.60 -18.27 -21.12
CA GLY A 87 -11.50 -17.12 -21.31
C GLY A 87 -10.84 -15.76 -21.17
N HIS A 88 -9.55 -15.72 -20.88
CA HIS A 88 -8.79 -14.49 -20.57
C HIS A 88 -9.41 -13.66 -19.45
N ASN A 89 -10.16 -14.30 -18.56
CA ASN A 89 -10.83 -13.61 -17.46
C ASN A 89 -9.85 -13.18 -16.35
N MET A 90 -8.85 -14.02 -16.06
CA MET A 90 -7.78 -13.71 -15.11
C MET A 90 -6.86 -12.61 -15.65
N ASP A 91 -6.56 -12.61 -16.95
CA ASP A 91 -5.81 -11.52 -17.61
C ASP A 91 -6.59 -10.19 -17.53
N SER A 92 -7.90 -10.23 -17.76
CA SER A 92 -8.77 -9.06 -17.61
C SER A 92 -8.82 -8.56 -16.15
N PHE A 93 -8.90 -9.47 -15.17
CA PHE A 93 -8.81 -9.11 -13.76
C PHE A 93 -7.46 -8.42 -13.45
N ASN A 94 -6.35 -9.00 -13.87
CA ASN A 94 -5.01 -8.44 -13.68
C ASN A 94 -4.88 -7.05 -14.31
N TYR A 95 -5.46 -6.83 -15.48
CA TYR A 95 -5.50 -5.54 -16.16
C TYR A 95 -6.24 -4.49 -15.30
N HIS A 96 -7.44 -4.79 -14.83
CA HIS A 96 -8.23 -3.87 -14.01
C HIS A 96 -7.58 -3.61 -12.66
N LEU A 97 -7.01 -4.64 -12.03
CA LEU A 97 -6.28 -4.48 -10.77
C LEU A 97 -5.03 -3.60 -10.95
N SER A 98 -4.28 -3.77 -12.04
CA SER A 98 -3.15 -2.91 -12.39
C SER A 98 -3.60 -1.47 -12.62
N SER A 99 -4.75 -1.27 -13.28
CA SER A 99 -5.35 0.06 -13.50
C SER A 99 -5.73 0.74 -12.17
N CYS A 100 -6.17 -0.02 -11.17
CA CYS A 100 -6.40 0.52 -9.83
C CYS A 100 -5.09 0.89 -9.12
N ARG A 101 -4.01 0.11 -9.33
CA ARG A 101 -2.72 0.35 -8.70
C ARG A 101 -1.98 1.58 -9.23
N ILE A 102 -2.28 2.02 -10.46
CA ILE A 102 -1.59 3.18 -11.06
C ILE A 102 -1.74 4.45 -10.21
N TYR A 103 -2.81 4.56 -9.40
CA TYR A 103 -3.03 5.73 -8.56
C TYR A 103 -1.95 5.91 -7.50
N ILE A 104 -1.45 4.83 -6.88
CA ILE A 104 -0.36 4.95 -5.89
C ILE A 104 0.97 5.33 -6.56
N GLU A 105 1.24 4.81 -7.76
CA GLU A 105 2.43 5.19 -8.53
C GLU A 105 2.37 6.67 -8.92
N CYS A 106 1.20 7.15 -9.36
CA CYS A 106 0.98 8.57 -9.64
C CYS A 106 1.08 9.43 -8.38
N ALA A 107 0.56 8.97 -7.23
CA ALA A 107 0.65 9.70 -5.97
C ALA A 107 2.11 9.91 -5.54
N PHE A 108 2.93 8.86 -5.59
CA PHE A 108 4.37 8.97 -5.34
C PHE A 108 5.07 9.85 -6.36
N GLY A 109 4.73 9.74 -7.64
CA GLY A 109 5.28 10.60 -8.69
C GLY A 109 4.98 12.08 -8.42
N GLU A 110 3.74 12.44 -8.10
CA GLU A 110 3.35 13.80 -7.74
C GLU A 110 4.03 14.29 -6.45
N LEU A 111 4.16 13.42 -5.44
CA LEU A 111 4.86 13.72 -4.20
C LEU A 111 6.31 14.11 -4.47
N ILE A 112 7.05 13.28 -5.21
CA ILE A 112 8.46 13.51 -5.55
C ILE A 112 8.61 14.76 -6.42
N MET A 113 7.76 14.96 -7.42
CA MET A 113 7.81 16.15 -8.28
C MET A 113 7.54 17.44 -7.51
N ARG A 114 6.64 17.40 -6.52
CA ARG A 114 6.26 18.56 -5.72
C ARG A 114 7.34 18.97 -4.73
N TRP A 115 7.99 17.99 -4.11
CA TRP A 115 8.95 18.23 -3.04
C TRP A 115 10.38 17.91 -3.50
N GLY A 116 11.10 18.92 -3.94
CA GLY A 116 12.48 18.80 -4.45
C GLY A 116 13.47 18.16 -3.47
N ILE A 117 13.14 18.08 -2.17
CA ILE A 117 13.94 17.37 -1.18
C ILE A 117 14.14 15.89 -1.52
N PHE A 118 13.17 15.26 -2.23
CA PHE A 118 13.22 13.86 -2.64
C PHE A 118 14.04 13.63 -3.93
N TRP A 119 14.51 14.67 -4.59
CA TRP A 119 15.37 14.53 -5.76
C TRP A 119 16.81 14.18 -5.42
N ARG A 120 17.15 14.26 -4.14
CA ARG A 120 18.49 13.97 -3.62
C ARG A 120 18.39 12.98 -2.47
N THR A 121 19.51 12.32 -2.17
CA THR A 121 19.61 11.47 -0.99
C THR A 121 19.37 12.30 0.26
N LEU A 122 18.46 11.85 1.12
CA LEU A 122 18.22 12.46 2.42
C LEU A 122 19.40 12.11 3.34
N LEU A 123 20.20 13.11 3.72
CA LEU A 123 21.37 12.95 4.59
C LEU A 123 21.00 13.15 6.08
N PHE A 124 19.88 12.57 6.49
CA PHE A 124 19.39 12.60 7.85
C PHE A 124 19.34 11.18 8.43
N ASP A 125 19.22 11.09 9.75
CA ASP A 125 18.90 9.83 10.40
C ASP A 125 17.54 9.27 9.93
N LEU A 126 17.32 7.97 10.10
CA LEU A 126 16.12 7.29 9.61
C LEU A 126 14.83 7.88 10.18
N ARG A 127 14.82 8.27 11.46
CA ARG A 127 13.66 8.89 12.11
C ARG A 127 13.27 10.21 11.46
N LYS A 128 14.27 11.05 11.17
CA LYS A 128 14.02 12.32 10.45
C LYS A 128 13.57 12.08 9.03
N CYS A 129 14.18 11.12 8.31
CA CYS A 129 13.73 10.75 6.98
C CYS A 129 12.26 10.28 6.99
N SER A 130 11.89 9.43 7.93
CA SER A 130 10.51 8.96 8.12
C SER A 130 9.54 10.12 8.35
N LYS A 131 9.86 11.02 9.30
CA LYS A 131 9.02 12.20 9.57
C LYS A 131 8.90 13.15 8.37
N ILE A 132 9.99 13.38 7.63
CA ILE A 132 9.97 14.21 6.41
C ILE A 132 9.00 13.61 5.38
N ILE A 133 9.04 12.29 5.18
CA ILE A 133 8.15 11.60 4.24
C ILE A 133 6.70 11.74 4.68
N GLN A 134 6.39 11.47 5.95
CA GLN A 134 5.04 11.59 6.50
C GLN A 134 4.47 13.00 6.38
N VAL A 135 5.26 14.01 6.76
CA VAL A 135 4.86 15.42 6.63
C VAL A 135 4.63 15.79 5.16
N ALA A 136 5.48 15.34 4.25
CA ALA A 136 5.30 15.61 2.82
C ALA A 136 4.02 14.97 2.26
N MET A 137 3.66 13.76 2.71
CA MET A 137 2.41 13.09 2.34
C MET A 137 1.19 13.81 2.91
N LEU A 138 1.27 14.30 4.15
CA LEU A 138 0.22 15.11 4.77
C LEU A 138 -0.02 16.41 4.01
N LEU A 139 1.05 17.13 3.69
CA LEU A 139 0.96 18.35 2.88
C LEU A 139 0.46 18.07 1.45
N HIS A 140 0.79 16.90 0.89
CA HIS A 140 0.26 16.46 -0.39
C HIS A 140 -1.27 16.31 -0.34
N ASN A 141 -1.78 15.65 0.69
CA ASN A 141 -3.21 15.51 0.91
C ASN A 141 -3.90 16.86 1.09
N PHE A 142 -3.33 17.72 1.94
CA PHE A 142 -3.85 19.07 2.17
C PHE A 142 -4.00 19.86 0.86
N ILE A 143 -2.99 19.81 -0.02
CA ILE A 143 -3.05 20.50 -1.31
C ILE A 143 -4.17 19.93 -2.21
N ILE A 144 -4.37 18.61 -2.21
CA ILE A 144 -5.47 17.98 -2.96
C ILE A 144 -6.80 18.46 -2.39
N ASP A 145 -6.98 18.43 -1.08
CA ASP A 145 -8.21 18.80 -0.41
C ASP A 145 -8.57 20.29 -0.61
N CYS A 146 -7.56 21.17 -0.58
CA CYS A 146 -7.74 22.58 -0.92
C CYS A 146 -8.15 22.78 -2.40
N ARG A 147 -7.59 22.00 -3.32
CA ARG A 147 -7.95 22.09 -4.75
C ARG A 147 -9.37 21.62 -5.02
N GLU A 148 -9.83 20.63 -4.28
CA GLU A 148 -11.16 20.08 -4.38
C GLU A 148 -12.20 20.84 -3.53
N GLY A 149 -11.79 21.91 -2.85
CA GLY A 149 -12.65 22.74 -2.01
C GLY A 149 -13.16 22.05 -0.74
N ARG A 150 -12.50 20.97 -0.31
CA ARG A 150 -12.85 20.24 0.91
C ARG A 150 -12.35 20.92 2.17
N VAL A 151 -11.29 21.69 2.05
CA VAL A 151 -10.63 22.38 3.17
C VAL A 151 -10.34 23.82 2.77
N ASP A 152 -10.63 24.78 3.65
CA ASP A 152 -10.17 26.15 3.48
C ASP A 152 -8.68 26.23 3.81
N ARG A 153 -7.95 27.10 3.07
CA ARG A 153 -6.50 27.28 3.26
C ARG A 153 -6.13 27.84 4.64
N GLY A 154 -7.09 28.38 5.37
CA GLY A 154 -6.95 28.90 6.73
C GLY A 154 -7.41 27.93 7.83
N ASP A 155 -7.74 26.68 7.50
CA ASP A 155 -8.19 25.70 8.48
C ASP A 155 -7.00 25.01 9.16
N ASP A 156 -6.62 25.52 10.32
CA ASP A 156 -5.54 24.97 11.13
C ASP A 156 -5.91 23.62 11.78
N SER A 157 -7.20 23.25 11.81
CA SER A 157 -7.67 22.00 12.40
C SER A 157 -7.33 20.77 11.55
N TYR A 158 -7.09 20.95 10.26
CA TYR A 158 -6.78 19.85 9.32
C TYR A 158 -5.65 18.93 9.77
N PHE A 159 -4.67 19.45 10.50
CA PHE A 159 -3.50 18.70 10.93
C PHE A 159 -3.63 18.12 12.34
N GLN A 160 -4.73 18.38 13.06
CA GLN A 160 -4.91 17.94 14.45
C GLN A 160 -5.21 16.44 14.56
N ASP A 161 -5.92 15.88 13.57
CA ASP A 161 -6.35 14.47 13.57
C ASP A 161 -5.35 13.53 12.87
N PHE A 162 -4.18 14.04 12.47
CA PHE A 162 -3.19 13.24 11.79
C PHE A 162 -2.30 12.49 12.77
N GLU A 163 -2.62 11.22 13.01
CA GLU A 163 -1.76 10.31 13.75
C GLU A 163 -0.57 9.87 12.88
N ILE A 164 0.62 10.28 13.27
CA ILE A 164 1.87 9.75 12.71
C ILE A 164 2.13 8.41 13.39
N GLU A 165 2.05 7.32 12.64
CA GLU A 165 2.49 6.01 13.13
C GLU A 165 4.01 6.08 13.38
N THR A 166 4.39 6.37 14.62
CA THR A 166 5.77 6.28 15.08
C THR A 166 5.94 4.91 15.69
N ASP A 167 6.77 4.04 15.07
CA ASP A 167 7.34 2.94 15.84
C ASP A 167 8.02 3.55 17.06
N ASP A 168 7.71 3.04 18.25
CA ASP A 168 8.48 3.29 19.45
C ASP A 168 9.88 2.69 19.26
N MET A 169 10.69 3.38 18.44
CA MET A 169 12.10 3.06 18.22
C MET A 169 12.93 3.46 19.44
N GLN A 170 12.49 3.05 20.65
CA GLN A 170 13.32 3.19 21.84
C GLN A 170 14.56 2.30 21.80
N ASP A 171 14.54 1.24 20.97
CA ASP A 171 15.61 0.26 20.92
C ASP A 171 16.82 0.64 20.05
N GLU A 172 16.72 1.64 19.15
CA GLU A 172 17.86 2.03 18.30
C GLU A 172 18.86 2.99 18.93
N LEU A 173 18.57 3.56 20.11
CA LEU A 173 19.58 4.36 20.82
C LEU A 173 20.74 3.48 21.33
N THR A 174 20.50 2.19 21.48
CA THR A 174 21.51 1.18 21.90
C THR A 174 22.47 0.81 20.78
N MET A 175 22.08 0.97 19.49
CA MET A 175 22.95 0.68 18.35
C MET A 175 24.10 1.67 18.16
N ALA A 176 24.02 2.85 18.76
CA ALA A 176 25.10 3.85 18.71
C ALA A 176 26.21 3.58 19.72
N THR A 177 26.01 2.69 20.67
CA THR A 177 26.98 2.39 21.75
C THR A 177 27.75 1.08 21.58
N GLY A 178 27.56 0.35 20.47
CA GLY A 178 28.42 -0.78 20.08
C GLY A 178 28.21 -2.08 20.88
N GLU A 179 27.19 -2.18 21.71
CA GLU A 179 26.85 -3.44 22.38
C GLU A 179 25.78 -4.21 21.53
N ALA A 180 26.10 -5.47 21.21
CA ALA A 180 25.18 -6.35 20.52
C ALA A 180 23.90 -6.57 21.33
N PRO A 181 22.69 -6.39 20.76
CA PRO A 181 21.48 -6.61 21.50
C PRO A 181 21.35 -8.09 21.88
N ARG A 182 21.31 -8.36 23.19
CA ARG A 182 20.75 -9.61 23.70
C ARG A 182 19.30 -9.66 23.28
N ALA A 183 18.88 -10.80 22.71
CA ALA A 183 17.48 -11.06 22.40
C ALA A 183 16.61 -10.75 23.64
N LEU A 184 15.95 -9.63 23.62
CA LEU A 184 14.95 -9.25 24.62
C LEU A 184 13.68 -10.03 24.27
N ALA A 185 13.37 -11.00 25.12
CA ALA A 185 12.03 -11.55 25.21
C ALA A 185 11.09 -10.37 25.50
N THR A 186 10.27 -10.00 24.55
CA THR A 186 9.22 -9.01 24.73
C THR A 186 8.17 -9.59 25.68
N ASP A 187 8.28 -9.19 26.95
CA ASP A 187 7.21 -9.39 27.93
C ASP A 187 6.08 -8.39 27.61
N ASN A 188 5.27 -8.79 26.62
CA ASN A 188 4.07 -8.04 26.23
C ASN A 188 2.96 -8.29 27.25
N ASN A 189 3.08 -7.73 28.44
CA ASN A 189 2.05 -7.70 29.48
C ASN A 189 1.07 -6.53 29.31
N GLU A 190 0.79 -6.08 28.11
CA GLU A 190 -0.45 -5.33 27.86
C GLU A 190 -1.61 -6.32 27.78
N PRO A 191 -2.75 -6.08 28.49
CA PRO A 191 -3.90 -6.95 28.39
C PRO A 191 -4.43 -6.88 26.96
N ARG A 192 -4.08 -7.90 26.15
CA ARG A 192 -4.69 -8.11 24.84
C ARG A 192 -6.20 -8.01 25.04
N ARG A 193 -6.83 -7.00 24.46
CA ARG A 193 -8.30 -6.96 24.31
C ARG A 193 -8.69 -8.34 23.82
N ARG A 194 -9.60 -9.00 24.49
CA ARG A 194 -10.05 -10.37 24.18
C ARG A 194 -10.32 -10.42 22.69
N GLY A 195 -9.40 -11.05 21.96
CA GLY A 195 -9.32 -11.00 20.51
C GLY A 195 -10.56 -11.61 19.89
N ARG A 196 -11.10 -10.94 18.87
CA ARG A 196 -11.90 -11.60 17.85
C ARG A 196 -11.08 -12.79 17.35
N PRO A 197 -11.70 -13.95 17.02
CA PRO A 197 -10.96 -15.09 16.50
C PRO A 197 -10.19 -14.68 15.25
N THR A 198 -8.88 -14.74 15.31
CA THR A 198 -8.02 -14.48 14.14
C THR A 198 -8.01 -15.71 13.27
N ILE A 199 -8.32 -15.54 12.00
CA ILE A 199 -8.27 -16.59 10.98
C ILE A 199 -6.78 -16.90 10.72
N ASP A 200 -6.42 -18.21 10.61
CA ASP A 200 -5.06 -18.60 10.24
C ASP A 200 -4.69 -18.21 8.80
N GLU A 201 -3.40 -18.17 8.50
CA GLU A 201 -2.90 -17.62 7.20
C GLU A 201 -3.37 -18.46 6.00
N GLU A 202 -3.47 -19.77 6.12
CA GLU A 202 -3.93 -20.64 5.04
C GLU A 202 -5.41 -20.39 4.76
N THR A 203 -6.23 -20.32 5.79
CA THR A 203 -7.65 -19.97 5.66
C THR A 203 -7.83 -18.56 5.09
N GLN A 204 -6.99 -17.59 5.47
CA GLN A 204 -7.02 -16.25 4.87
C GLN A 204 -6.71 -16.29 3.37
N ARG A 205 -5.71 -17.07 2.97
CA ARG A 205 -5.34 -17.21 1.56
C ARG A 205 -6.48 -17.85 0.75
N GLN A 206 -7.10 -18.91 1.27
CA GLN A 206 -8.24 -19.57 0.62
C GLN A 206 -9.43 -18.64 0.47
N LEU A 207 -9.79 -17.90 1.51
CA LEU A 207 -10.86 -16.90 1.44
C LEU A 207 -10.52 -15.77 0.46
N GLY A 208 -9.26 -15.34 0.43
CA GLY A 208 -8.78 -14.35 -0.54
C GLY A 208 -8.92 -14.85 -1.97
N ASP A 209 -8.61 -16.12 -2.24
CA ASP A 209 -8.74 -16.74 -3.56
C ASP A 209 -10.20 -16.86 -3.99
N ASP A 210 -11.10 -17.24 -3.10
CA ASP A 210 -12.53 -17.28 -3.35
C ASP A 210 -13.09 -15.87 -3.70
N ILE A 211 -12.63 -14.83 -3.01
CA ILE A 211 -13.04 -13.45 -3.29
C ILE A 211 -12.51 -13.03 -4.66
N ARG A 212 -11.23 -13.26 -4.92
CA ARG A 212 -10.57 -12.93 -6.20
C ARG A 212 -11.26 -13.63 -7.35
N HIS A 213 -11.58 -14.91 -7.21
CA HIS A 213 -12.31 -15.68 -8.23
C HIS A 213 -13.72 -15.13 -8.49
N ARG A 214 -14.47 -14.81 -7.42
CA ARG A 214 -15.81 -14.18 -7.56
C ARG A 214 -15.75 -12.83 -8.25
N LEU A 215 -14.74 -12.01 -7.96
CA LEU A 215 -14.52 -10.72 -8.63
C LEU A 215 -14.21 -10.94 -10.13
N THR A 216 -13.39 -11.92 -10.46
CA THR A 216 -13.06 -12.28 -11.85
C THR A 216 -14.31 -12.68 -12.64
N ILE A 217 -15.17 -13.54 -12.07
CA ILE A 217 -16.44 -13.92 -12.69
C ILE A 217 -17.35 -12.70 -12.85
N LYS A 218 -17.43 -11.83 -11.85
CA LYS A 218 -18.24 -10.63 -11.90
C LYS A 218 -17.79 -9.67 -13.00
N LEU A 219 -16.49 -9.45 -13.14
CA LEU A 219 -15.93 -8.64 -14.23
C LEU A 219 -16.27 -9.24 -15.61
N ALA A 220 -16.14 -10.56 -15.76
CA ALA A 220 -16.49 -11.26 -16.99
C ALA A 220 -17.98 -11.13 -17.31
N ALA A 221 -18.86 -11.25 -16.32
CA ALA A 221 -20.31 -11.10 -16.47
C ALA A 221 -20.73 -9.69 -16.90
N HIS A 222 -19.95 -8.66 -16.54
CA HIS A 222 -20.15 -7.29 -16.99
C HIS A 222 -19.36 -6.93 -18.26
N GLU A 223 -18.84 -7.94 -18.97
CA GLU A 223 -18.05 -7.78 -20.20
C GLU A 223 -16.81 -6.86 -20.05
N MET A 224 -16.32 -6.70 -18.82
CA MET A 224 -15.14 -5.89 -18.50
C MET A 224 -13.87 -6.64 -18.89
N LYS A 225 -13.66 -6.82 -20.19
CA LYS A 225 -12.47 -7.47 -20.76
C LYS A 225 -11.33 -6.48 -20.88
N ARG A 226 -10.10 -7.01 -20.85
CA ARG A 226 -8.91 -6.23 -21.21
C ARG A 226 -9.06 -5.73 -22.63
N PRO A 227 -8.89 -4.41 -22.91
CA PRO A 227 -8.93 -3.89 -24.28
C PRO A 227 -7.86 -4.55 -25.14
N LEU A 228 -8.20 -4.89 -26.38
CA LEU A 228 -7.22 -5.36 -27.34
C LEU A 228 -6.26 -4.23 -27.71
N GLN A 229 -5.02 -4.57 -28.02
CA GLN A 229 -3.96 -3.57 -28.26
C GLN A 229 -4.29 -2.62 -29.42
N HIS A 230 -5.08 -3.08 -30.42
CA HIS A 230 -5.54 -2.26 -31.55
C HIS A 230 -6.69 -1.31 -31.22
N ASP A 231 -7.38 -1.53 -30.07
CA ASP A 231 -8.45 -0.63 -29.58
C ASP A 231 -7.90 0.52 -28.72
N MET A 232 -6.59 0.47 -28.44
CA MET A 232 -5.92 1.48 -27.64
C MET A 232 -5.23 2.51 -28.53
N HIS A 233 -5.65 3.74 -28.45
CA HIS A 233 -5.04 4.86 -29.15
C HIS A 233 -4.26 5.74 -28.18
N TYR A 234 -3.16 6.29 -28.67
CA TYR A 234 -2.32 7.23 -27.93
C TYR A 234 -2.45 8.62 -28.53
N ASN A 235 -2.75 9.62 -27.73
CA ASN A 235 -2.66 10.99 -28.18
C ASN A 235 -1.17 11.43 -28.29
N LYS A 236 -0.93 12.59 -28.88
CA LYS A 236 0.43 13.15 -29.07
C LYS A 236 1.18 13.41 -27.75
N GLN A 237 0.48 13.37 -26.60
CA GLN A 237 1.03 13.54 -25.25
C GLN A 237 1.25 12.20 -24.53
N GLY A 238 1.04 11.06 -25.21
CA GLY A 238 1.22 9.73 -24.64
C GLY A 238 0.05 9.23 -23.77
N HIS A 239 -1.07 9.93 -23.75
CA HIS A 239 -2.26 9.47 -23.02
C HIS A 239 -3.00 8.41 -23.84
N ILE A 240 -3.39 7.32 -23.17
CA ILE A 240 -4.17 6.23 -23.77
C ILE A 240 -5.65 6.64 -23.74
N TYR A 241 -6.36 6.50 -24.84
CA TYR A 241 -7.81 6.58 -24.91
C TYR A 241 -8.39 5.43 -25.74
N MET A 242 -9.61 5.04 -25.41
CA MET A 242 -10.35 4.04 -26.16
C MET A 242 -11.37 4.72 -27.04
N THR A 243 -11.50 4.25 -28.27
CA THR A 243 -12.64 4.60 -29.15
C THR A 243 -13.82 3.70 -28.79
N SER A 244 -14.97 4.28 -28.53
CA SER A 244 -16.26 3.59 -28.39
C SER A 244 -16.71 2.99 -29.70
#